data_5d2ce3b2c8dc8e83316ccc3d69e9c5c0
#
_entry.id   5d2ce3b2c8dc8e83316ccc3d69e9c5c0
#
_cell.length_a   1.000
_cell.length_b   1.000
_cell.length_c   1.000
_cell.angle_alpha   90.00
_cell.angle_beta   90.00
_cell.angle_gamma   90.00
#
_symmetry.space_group_name_H-M   'P 1'
#
loop_
_entity.id
_entity.type
_entity.pdbx_description
1 polymer ?
#
loop_
_entity_poly.entity_id
_entity_poly.type
_entity_poly.pdbx_seq_one_letter_code
_entity_poly.pdbx_strand_id
1 'polypeptide(L)'
;MVANTASDAATVESTGEESPCLQVEGLSKSFRNVDALTDVSLRIRTGEVVGLVGENGAGKSTLLKLLTGIHQPTDGRVVIDGEPVEIDGPRDAAQRGIAIVKQEQDVVPNLTGYENLYLGRIPDYARGGVIDGDRMREEAQQVVDDLGIALDVSEPV
;
A
#
# COMPACT_ATOMS: atom_id res chain seq x y z
N MET A 1 -22.72 21.64 -26.62
CA MET A 1 -22.03 20.60 -27.36
C MET A 1 -20.53 20.85 -27.17
N VAL A 2 -19.94 20.31 -26.14
CA VAL A 2 -18.51 20.43 -25.88
C VAL A 2 -18.04 19.00 -25.59
N ALA A 3 -17.30 18.45 -26.54
CA ALA A 3 -16.69 17.15 -26.43
C ALA A 3 -15.53 17.23 -25.43
N ASN A 4 -15.60 16.47 -24.36
CA ASN A 4 -14.50 16.28 -23.44
C ASN A 4 -13.74 15.03 -23.88
N THR A 5 -12.67 15.22 -24.63
CA THR A 5 -11.66 14.21 -24.94
C THR A 5 -10.65 14.18 -23.83
N ALA A 6 -10.85 13.34 -22.84
CA ALA A 6 -9.83 12.95 -21.88
C ALA A 6 -9.40 11.52 -22.20
N SER A 7 -8.48 11.39 -23.13
CA SER A 7 -7.72 10.17 -23.38
C SER A 7 -6.29 10.61 -23.66
N ASP A 8 -5.50 10.66 -22.62
CA ASP A 8 -4.05 10.62 -22.73
C ASP A 8 -3.54 9.69 -21.63
N ALA A 9 -3.73 8.40 -21.89
CA ALA A 9 -3.02 7.37 -21.16
C ALA A 9 -1.57 7.40 -21.66
N ALA A 10 -0.68 7.92 -20.84
CA ALA A 10 0.74 7.88 -21.11
C ALA A 10 1.20 6.42 -21.18
N THR A 11 1.36 5.95 -22.42
CA THR A 11 2.03 4.67 -22.71
C THR A 11 3.52 4.89 -22.50
N VAL A 12 4.06 4.37 -21.41
CA VAL A 12 5.51 4.28 -21.20
C VAL A 12 5.98 3.01 -21.88
N GLU A 13 6.60 3.12 -23.04
CA GLU A 13 7.36 2.03 -23.64
C GLU A 13 8.71 1.90 -22.93
N SER A 14 8.92 0.78 -22.25
CA SER A 14 10.21 0.43 -21.66
C SER A 14 10.79 -0.80 -22.33
N THR A 15 11.96 -0.63 -22.88
CA THR A 15 12.81 -1.69 -23.45
C THR A 15 13.53 -2.44 -22.31
N GLY A 16 13.11 -3.68 -22.05
CA GLY A 16 13.76 -4.61 -21.11
C GLY A 16 12.79 -5.72 -20.72
N GLU A 17 13.10 -6.97 -21.01
CA GLU A 17 12.28 -8.16 -20.77
C GLU A 17 12.31 -8.61 -19.30
N GLU A 18 12.09 -7.72 -18.33
CA GLU A 18 11.83 -8.14 -16.96
C GLU A 18 10.32 -8.06 -16.71
N SER A 19 9.74 -9.19 -16.27
CA SER A 19 8.33 -9.25 -15.91
C SER A 19 8.04 -8.24 -14.79
N PRO A 20 6.95 -7.46 -14.90
CA PRO A 20 6.60 -6.50 -13.87
C PRO A 20 6.24 -7.20 -12.57
N CYS A 21 6.71 -6.65 -11.43
CA CYS A 21 6.35 -7.16 -10.11
C CYS A 21 4.92 -6.78 -9.72
N LEU A 22 4.38 -5.69 -10.24
CA LEU A 22 2.99 -5.27 -10.06
C LEU A 22 2.40 -4.78 -11.39
N GLN A 23 1.21 -5.26 -11.72
CA GLN A 23 0.42 -4.75 -12.84
C GLN A 23 -1.00 -4.45 -12.39
N VAL A 24 -1.56 -3.44 -13.01
CA VAL A 24 -2.98 -3.09 -12.91
C VAL A 24 -3.53 -3.14 -14.33
N GLU A 25 -4.59 -3.89 -14.54
CA GLU A 25 -5.17 -4.11 -15.86
C GLU A 25 -6.64 -3.70 -15.87
N GLY A 26 -6.96 -2.64 -16.61
CA GLY A 26 -8.32 -2.14 -16.81
C GLY A 26 -9.05 -1.78 -15.51
N LEU A 27 -8.33 -1.38 -14.47
CA LEU A 27 -8.91 -1.21 -13.13
C LEU A 27 -9.89 -0.05 -13.10
N SER A 28 -11.09 -0.33 -12.65
CA SER A 28 -12.19 0.64 -12.54
C SER A 28 -12.81 0.61 -11.15
N LYS A 29 -13.29 1.77 -10.69
CA LYS A 29 -14.03 1.90 -9.44
C LYS A 29 -15.13 2.92 -9.53
N SER A 30 -16.35 2.45 -9.32
CA SER A 30 -17.54 3.29 -9.18
C SER A 30 -18.03 3.28 -7.73
N PHE A 31 -18.39 4.44 -7.22
CA PHE A 31 -19.08 4.61 -5.94
C PHE A 31 -20.48 5.13 -6.21
N ARG A 32 -21.49 4.30 -6.00
CA ARG A 32 -22.90 4.60 -6.34
C ARG A 32 -23.00 5.06 -7.81
N ASN A 33 -23.07 6.36 -8.06
CA ASN A 33 -23.25 6.95 -9.39
C ASN A 33 -22.06 7.81 -9.83
N VAL A 34 -20.88 7.63 -9.20
CA VAL A 34 -19.67 8.40 -9.52
C VAL A 34 -18.55 7.43 -9.88
N ASP A 35 -18.05 7.54 -11.09
CA ASP A 35 -16.87 6.80 -11.53
C ASP A 35 -15.61 7.51 -11.01
N ALA A 36 -15.00 6.92 -10.00
CA ALA A 36 -13.82 7.47 -9.36
C ALA A 36 -12.52 7.02 -10.05
N LEU A 37 -12.57 5.93 -10.81
CA LEU A 37 -11.48 5.39 -11.60
C LEU A 37 -12.08 4.63 -12.79
N THR A 38 -11.55 4.85 -14.00
CA THR A 38 -12.06 4.21 -15.22
C THR A 38 -10.91 3.68 -16.05
N ASP A 39 -10.89 2.36 -16.27
CA ASP A 39 -10.00 1.64 -17.19
C ASP A 39 -8.51 2.01 -17.04
N VAL A 40 -8.02 2.04 -15.80
CA VAL A 40 -6.63 2.38 -15.51
C VAL A 40 -5.75 1.14 -15.60
N SER A 41 -4.70 1.26 -16.40
CA SER A 41 -3.67 0.24 -16.53
C SER A 41 -2.30 0.84 -16.25
N LEU A 42 -1.48 0.14 -15.46
CA LEU A 42 -0.09 0.51 -15.18
C LEU A 42 0.74 -0.75 -14.90
N ARG A 43 2.05 -0.62 -15.02
CA ARG A 43 3.00 -1.67 -14.72
C ARG A 43 4.17 -1.08 -13.94
N ILE A 44 4.62 -1.81 -12.93
CA ILE A 44 5.78 -1.45 -12.11
C ILE A 44 6.74 -2.64 -12.13
N ARG A 45 8.01 -2.38 -12.43
CA ARG A 45 9.07 -3.38 -12.42
C ARG A 45 9.86 -3.34 -11.14
N THR A 46 10.55 -4.41 -10.86
CA THR A 46 11.48 -4.46 -9.73
C THR A 46 12.52 -3.33 -9.83
N GLY A 47 12.69 -2.57 -8.76
CA GLY A 47 13.63 -1.43 -8.70
C GLY A 47 13.13 -0.17 -9.41
N GLU A 48 11.93 -0.17 -10.00
CA GLU A 48 11.37 0.99 -10.70
C GLU A 48 10.70 1.95 -9.70
N VAL A 49 10.84 3.25 -9.96
CA VAL A 49 10.11 4.31 -9.28
C VAL A 49 9.11 4.93 -10.25
N VAL A 50 7.82 4.79 -9.95
CA VAL A 50 6.73 5.32 -10.77
C VAL A 50 6.07 6.50 -10.09
N GLY A 51 5.99 7.64 -10.78
CA GLY A 51 5.30 8.84 -10.31
C GLY A 51 3.84 8.86 -10.76
N LEU A 52 2.90 8.93 -9.81
CA LEU A 52 1.48 9.09 -10.10
C LEU A 52 1.09 10.57 -10.03
N VAL A 53 0.91 11.21 -11.18
CA VAL A 53 0.63 12.64 -11.31
C VAL A 53 -0.80 12.86 -11.79
N GLY A 54 -1.44 13.93 -11.36
CA GLY A 54 -2.81 14.30 -11.76
C GLY A 54 -3.42 15.31 -10.81
N GLU A 55 -4.49 15.94 -11.23
CA GLU A 55 -5.25 16.92 -10.44
C GLU A 55 -5.91 16.30 -9.19
N ASN A 56 -6.38 17.17 -8.28
CA ASN A 56 -7.18 16.70 -7.15
C ASN A 56 -8.50 16.11 -7.68
N GLY A 57 -8.82 14.90 -7.20
CA GLY A 57 -9.98 14.15 -7.70
C GLY A 57 -9.69 13.23 -8.90
N ALA A 58 -8.49 13.20 -9.46
CA ALA A 58 -8.13 12.34 -10.60
C ALA A 58 -8.05 10.84 -10.29
N GLY A 59 -8.51 10.37 -9.12
CA GLY A 59 -8.54 8.96 -8.77
C GLY A 59 -7.26 8.39 -8.14
N LYS A 60 -6.19 9.19 -7.96
CA LYS A 60 -4.90 8.71 -7.39
C LYS A 60 -5.07 7.97 -6.06
N SER A 61 -5.77 8.60 -5.11
CA SER A 61 -6.04 7.99 -3.80
C SER A 61 -6.98 6.78 -3.89
N THR A 62 -7.85 6.74 -4.88
CA THR A 62 -8.72 5.58 -5.14
C THR A 62 -7.90 4.41 -5.62
N LEU A 63 -6.97 4.62 -6.56
CA LEU A 63 -6.05 3.59 -7.02
C LEU A 63 -5.23 2.99 -5.86
N LEU A 64 -4.64 3.84 -5.02
CA LEU A 64 -3.89 3.36 -3.84
C LEU A 64 -4.77 2.55 -2.87
N LYS A 65 -6.03 2.97 -2.66
CA LYS A 65 -6.97 2.23 -1.82
C LYS A 65 -7.42 0.89 -2.43
N LEU A 66 -7.44 0.77 -3.75
CA LEU A 66 -7.67 -0.51 -4.45
C LEU A 66 -6.46 -1.43 -4.27
N LEU A 67 -5.24 -0.93 -4.47
CA LEU A 67 -4.00 -1.69 -4.30
C LEU A 67 -3.76 -2.16 -2.86
N THR A 68 -4.34 -1.47 -1.88
CA THR A 68 -4.26 -1.86 -0.47
C THR A 68 -5.50 -2.63 0.03
N GLY A 69 -6.44 -2.97 -0.86
CA GLY A 69 -7.64 -3.72 -0.52
C GLY A 69 -8.65 -2.98 0.37
N ILE A 70 -8.45 -1.67 0.63
CA ILE A 70 -9.43 -0.83 1.36
C ILE A 70 -10.72 -0.73 0.56
N HIS A 71 -10.61 -0.74 -0.75
CA HIS A 71 -11.74 -0.85 -1.67
C HIS A 71 -11.52 -2.00 -2.64
N GLN A 72 -12.61 -2.65 -3.03
CA GLN A 72 -12.58 -3.64 -4.09
C GLN A 72 -12.84 -2.96 -5.44
N PRO A 73 -12.18 -3.35 -6.54
CA PRO A 73 -12.46 -2.83 -7.86
C PRO A 73 -13.89 -3.21 -8.29
N THR A 74 -14.46 -2.40 -9.17
CA THR A 74 -15.72 -2.73 -9.85
C THR A 74 -15.46 -3.56 -11.10
N ASP A 75 -14.32 -3.33 -11.75
CA ASP A 75 -13.86 -4.06 -12.93
C ASP A 75 -12.32 -3.99 -13.01
N GLY A 76 -11.73 -4.86 -13.84
CA GLY A 76 -10.29 -5.02 -13.97
C GLY A 76 -9.68 -5.88 -12.88
N ARG A 77 -8.35 -5.95 -12.85
CA ARG A 77 -7.62 -6.80 -11.89
C ARG A 77 -6.25 -6.26 -11.54
N VAL A 78 -5.74 -6.72 -10.40
CA VAL A 78 -4.36 -6.55 -9.97
C VAL A 78 -3.61 -7.86 -10.21
N VAL A 79 -2.38 -7.76 -10.70
CA VAL A 79 -1.49 -8.89 -10.96
C VAL A 79 -0.19 -8.64 -10.22
N ILE A 80 0.26 -9.58 -9.42
CA ILE A 80 1.54 -9.54 -8.69
C ILE A 80 2.38 -10.72 -9.16
N ASP A 81 3.60 -10.46 -9.59
CA ASP A 81 4.54 -11.46 -10.10
C ASP A 81 3.94 -12.38 -11.19
N GLY A 82 3.08 -11.82 -12.03
CA GLY A 82 2.39 -12.52 -13.11
C GLY A 82 1.11 -13.25 -12.72
N GLU A 83 0.75 -13.29 -11.44
CA GLU A 83 -0.44 -13.97 -10.94
C GLU A 83 -1.56 -12.95 -10.61
N PRO A 84 -2.78 -13.11 -11.14
CA PRO A 84 -3.91 -12.30 -10.73
C PRO A 84 -4.24 -12.52 -9.25
N VAL A 85 -4.46 -11.43 -8.53
CA VAL A 85 -4.73 -11.49 -7.09
C VAL A 85 -5.96 -10.66 -6.72
N GLU A 86 -6.71 -11.16 -5.75
CA GLU A 86 -7.70 -10.37 -5.00
C GLU A 86 -7.05 -9.95 -3.69
N ILE A 87 -7.14 -8.66 -3.35
CA ILE A 87 -6.54 -8.10 -2.13
C ILE A 87 -7.67 -7.79 -1.16
N ASP A 88 -7.80 -8.59 -0.10
CA ASP A 88 -8.94 -8.52 0.84
C ASP A 88 -8.81 -7.39 1.87
N GLY A 89 -7.67 -6.71 1.92
CA GLY A 89 -7.46 -5.61 2.85
C GLY A 89 -5.99 -5.29 3.09
N PRO A 90 -5.70 -4.29 3.94
CA PRO A 90 -4.32 -3.82 4.16
C PRO A 90 -3.37 -4.89 4.71
N ARG A 91 -3.88 -5.84 5.50
CA ARG A 91 -3.05 -6.94 6.02
C ARG A 91 -2.67 -7.93 4.92
N ASP A 92 -3.60 -8.28 4.04
CA ASP A 92 -3.34 -9.13 2.88
C ASP A 92 -2.41 -8.42 1.89
N ALA A 93 -2.64 -7.13 1.62
CA ALA A 93 -1.73 -6.31 0.82
C ALA A 93 -0.29 -6.34 1.35
N ALA A 94 -0.12 -6.17 2.66
CA ALA A 94 1.20 -6.22 3.31
C ALA A 94 1.86 -7.60 3.20
N GLN A 95 1.10 -8.69 3.31
CA GLN A 95 1.60 -10.06 3.12
C GLN A 95 2.07 -10.33 1.68
N ARG A 96 1.50 -9.59 0.70
CA ARG A 96 1.89 -9.63 -0.71
C ARG A 96 2.99 -8.63 -1.06
N GLY A 97 3.56 -7.95 -0.06
CA GLY A 97 4.65 -6.99 -0.25
C GLY A 97 4.20 -5.57 -0.63
N ILE A 98 2.90 -5.26 -0.58
CA ILE A 98 2.39 -3.91 -0.84
C ILE A 98 2.29 -3.16 0.49
N ALA A 99 3.11 -2.13 0.67
CA ALA A 99 3.05 -1.22 1.81
C ALA A 99 2.69 0.20 1.35
N ILE A 100 2.00 0.95 2.21
CA ILE A 100 1.65 2.35 1.96
C ILE A 100 2.20 3.24 3.07
N VAL A 101 2.83 4.34 2.67
CA VAL A 101 3.20 5.41 3.58
C VAL A 101 2.19 6.54 3.40
N LYS A 102 1.47 6.88 4.47
CA LYS A 102 0.47 7.95 4.47
C LYS A 102 1.12 9.31 4.74
N GLN A 103 0.45 10.36 4.32
CA GLN A 103 0.86 11.74 4.62
C GLN A 103 0.68 12.10 6.11
N GLU A 104 -0.37 11.58 6.74
CA GLU A 104 -0.62 11.76 8.16
C GLU A 104 0.07 10.66 8.95
N GLN A 105 0.73 11.04 10.03
CA GLN A 105 1.40 10.10 10.91
C GLN A 105 0.32 9.39 11.77
N ASP A 106 0.14 8.11 11.54
CA ASP A 106 -0.76 7.26 12.35
C ASP A 106 -0.04 6.81 13.65
N VAL A 107 0.54 7.75 14.36
CA VAL A 107 1.17 7.48 15.65
C VAL A 107 0.14 7.65 16.75
N VAL A 108 0.04 6.68 17.64
CA VAL A 108 -0.81 6.77 18.83
C VAL A 108 0.01 7.40 19.96
N PRO A 109 -0.28 8.65 20.36
CA PRO A 109 0.39 9.27 21.47
C PRO A 109 0.19 8.44 22.74
N ASN A 110 1.17 8.44 23.62
CA ASN A 110 1.21 7.67 24.86
C ASN A 110 1.48 6.16 24.74
N LEU A 111 1.59 5.63 23.53
CA LEU A 111 2.18 4.32 23.32
C LEU A 111 3.69 4.49 23.06
N THR A 112 4.45 3.49 23.46
CA THR A 112 5.90 3.42 23.19
C THR A 112 6.18 3.23 21.70
N GLY A 113 7.40 3.49 21.26
CA GLY A 113 7.82 3.28 19.88
C GLY A 113 7.56 1.85 19.40
N TYR A 114 7.89 0.83 20.22
CA TYR A 114 7.66 -0.57 19.85
C TYR A 114 6.17 -0.93 19.79
N GLU A 115 5.32 -0.36 20.66
CA GLU A 115 3.87 -0.56 20.59
C GLU A 115 3.27 0.04 19.33
N ASN A 116 3.73 1.23 18.94
CA ASN A 116 3.32 1.87 17.69
C ASN A 116 3.77 1.06 16.45
N LEU A 117 4.99 0.55 16.42
CA LEU A 117 5.51 -0.26 15.31
C LEU A 117 4.70 -1.54 15.09
N TYR A 118 4.22 -2.15 16.17
CA TYR A 118 3.49 -3.42 16.10
C TYR A 118 2.00 -3.31 16.36
N LEU A 119 1.42 -2.11 16.36
CA LEU A 119 0.01 -1.88 16.71
C LEU A 119 -0.97 -2.78 15.93
N GLY A 120 -0.75 -2.99 14.64
CA GLY A 120 -1.54 -3.89 13.80
C GLY A 120 -1.15 -5.38 13.90
N ARG A 121 -0.09 -5.73 14.65
CA ARG A 121 0.49 -7.07 14.74
C ARG A 121 0.60 -7.59 16.18
N ILE A 122 0.02 -6.91 17.13
CA ILE A 122 0.02 -7.32 18.56
C ILE A 122 -0.41 -8.79 18.75
N PRO A 123 -1.42 -9.34 18.02
CA PRO A 123 -1.78 -10.75 18.15
C PRO A 123 -0.66 -11.73 17.82
N ASP A 124 0.32 -11.34 16.98
CA ASP A 124 1.45 -12.18 16.60
C ASP A 124 2.42 -12.41 17.81
N TYR A 125 2.36 -11.54 18.80
CA TYR A 125 3.15 -11.58 20.04
C TYR A 125 2.38 -12.09 21.24
N ALA A 126 1.11 -12.50 21.08
CA ALA A 126 0.29 -13.01 22.16
C ALA A 126 0.45 -14.54 22.30
N ARG A 127 0.73 -15.02 23.53
CA ARG A 127 0.73 -16.44 23.90
C ARG A 127 -0.21 -16.65 25.07
N GLY A 128 -1.23 -17.48 24.89
CA GLY A 128 -2.19 -17.78 25.97
C GLY A 128 -2.94 -16.54 26.50
N GLY A 129 -3.11 -15.51 25.67
CA GLY A 129 -3.80 -14.26 26.07
C GLY A 129 -2.89 -13.23 26.75
N VAL A 130 -1.59 -13.50 26.88
CA VAL A 130 -0.60 -12.56 27.41
C VAL A 130 0.32 -12.09 26.28
N ILE A 131 0.52 -10.79 26.18
CA ILE A 131 1.43 -10.17 25.19
C ILE A 131 2.86 -10.26 25.72
N ASP A 132 3.75 -10.76 24.90
CA ASP A 132 5.20 -10.79 25.14
C ASP A 132 5.81 -9.43 24.74
N GLY A 133 5.71 -8.47 25.64
CA GLY A 133 6.20 -7.10 25.45
C GLY A 133 7.73 -7.02 25.33
N ASP A 134 8.45 -7.90 26.03
CA ASP A 134 9.90 -7.91 25.96
C ASP A 134 10.39 -8.34 24.57
N ARG A 135 9.79 -9.37 24.03
CA ARG A 135 10.07 -9.80 22.64
C ARG A 135 9.70 -8.72 21.61
N MET A 136 8.55 -8.05 21.77
CA MET A 136 8.16 -6.94 20.88
C MET A 136 9.21 -5.83 20.89
N ARG A 137 9.66 -5.44 22.08
CA ARG A 137 10.67 -4.38 22.26
C ARG A 137 12.01 -4.77 21.63
N GLU A 138 12.50 -5.98 21.89
CA GLU A 138 13.76 -6.45 21.33
C GLU A 138 13.75 -6.48 19.81
N GLU A 139 12.70 -7.06 19.22
CA GLU A 139 12.55 -7.10 17.75
C GLU A 139 12.39 -5.68 17.14
N ALA A 140 11.67 -4.78 17.80
CA ALA A 140 11.53 -3.40 17.36
C ALA A 140 12.86 -2.63 17.39
N GLN A 141 13.62 -2.78 18.47
CA GLN A 141 14.93 -2.12 18.59
C GLN A 141 15.89 -2.63 17.52
N GLN A 142 15.89 -3.93 17.26
CA GLN A 142 16.75 -4.50 16.22
C GLN A 142 16.42 -3.93 14.84
N VAL A 143 15.13 -3.78 14.50
CA VAL A 143 14.72 -3.16 13.22
C VAL A 143 15.22 -1.72 13.09
N VAL A 144 15.13 -0.95 14.17
CA VAL A 144 15.58 0.45 14.20
C VAL A 144 17.11 0.54 14.08
N ASP A 145 17.81 -0.35 14.77
CA ASP A 145 19.28 -0.43 14.73
C ASP A 145 19.78 -0.86 13.33
N ASP A 146 19.13 -1.84 12.70
CA ASP A 146 19.46 -2.31 11.35
C ASP A 146 19.27 -1.21 10.29
N LEU A 147 18.31 -0.29 10.53
CA LEU A 147 18.11 0.90 9.69
C LEU A 147 19.07 2.03 9.98
N GLY A 148 19.94 1.90 11.00
CA GLY A 148 20.89 2.91 11.41
C GLY A 148 20.24 4.14 12.07
N ILE A 149 19.04 3.98 12.62
CA ILE A 149 18.28 5.05 13.28
C ILE A 149 18.61 5.03 14.77
N ALA A 150 19.12 6.13 15.31
CA ALA A 150 19.37 6.28 16.74
C ALA A 150 18.08 6.64 17.47
N LEU A 151 17.25 5.66 17.80
CA LEU A 151 15.98 5.80 18.49
C LEU A 151 15.83 4.73 19.57
N ASP A 152 15.44 5.13 20.78
CA ASP A 152 15.01 4.20 21.83
C ASP A 152 13.50 3.93 21.65
N VAL A 153 13.17 2.71 21.27
CA VAL A 153 11.78 2.31 21.02
C VAL A 153 10.96 2.14 22.30
N SER A 154 11.59 2.20 23.49
CA SER A 154 10.92 2.08 24.78
C SER A 154 10.28 3.37 25.24
N GLU A 155 10.65 4.51 24.65
CA GLU A 155 10.10 5.81 24.99
C GLU A 155 8.72 6.01 24.32
N PRO A 156 7.79 6.72 24.99
CA PRO A 156 6.53 7.15 24.36
C PRO A 156 6.79 8.12 23.21
N VAL A 157 5.95 8.05 22.20
CA VAL A 157 6.04 8.89 20.99
C VAL A 157 5.23 10.18 21.16
#